data_9898cdfb8b7e5b2b21564cb905bf1c82
#
_entry.id   9898cdfb8b7e5b2b21564cb905bf1c82
#
_cell.length_a   1.000
_cell.length_b   1.000
_cell.length_c   1.000
_cell.angle_alpha   90.00
_cell.angle_beta   90.00
_cell.angle_gamma   90.00
#
_symmetry.space_group_name_H-M   'P 1'
#
loop_
_entity.id
_entity.type
_entity.pdbx_description
1 polymer ?
#
loop_
_entity_poly.entity_id
_entity_poly.type
_entity_poly.pdbx_seq_one_letter_code
_entity_poly.pdbx_strand_id
1 'polypeptide(L)'
;RPHHLGPAAYYTRLAAGQDMIGFACTNPKGKIAPFGSAEPYMGTNPISVAAPSDDLPVVLGMAPSVVALGKLILAQKLGKSIPEGWALDKDGRPTTDPAAGRAGSLVPIGGAKGSGLAIMVDVLCGILSGGPYGPHLHDLYVMDEPQGVSHFLGAIDTAHVIEPAASKSALSAMSREIKALKKADGVEEIFLPGERSRRKAEENAANGIEVPQPVYEELLELGKPYGLSL
;
A
#
# COMPACT_ATOMS: atom_id res chain seq x y z
N ARG A 1 2.38 -17.32 13.96
CA ARG A 1 2.47 -15.87 13.75
C ARG A 1 2.37 -15.60 12.24
N PRO A 2 1.57 -14.63 11.82
CA PRO A 2 1.34 -14.38 10.41
C PRO A 2 2.56 -13.76 9.71
N HIS A 3 2.57 -13.91 8.38
CA HIS A 3 3.47 -13.25 7.46
C HIS A 3 2.73 -12.18 6.66
N HIS A 4 3.29 -11.75 5.54
CA HIS A 4 2.70 -10.76 4.65
C HIS A 4 1.29 -11.17 4.18
N LEU A 5 0.30 -10.28 4.38
CA LEU A 5 -1.11 -10.56 4.05
C LEU A 5 -1.50 -10.37 2.58
N GLY A 6 -0.57 -9.94 1.74
CA GLY A 6 -0.89 -9.50 0.39
C GLY A 6 -1.47 -8.09 0.34
N PRO A 7 -2.25 -7.73 -0.69
CA PRO A 7 -2.89 -6.42 -0.77
C PRO A 7 -3.99 -6.28 0.28
N ALA A 8 -3.88 -5.31 1.19
CA ALA A 8 -4.92 -5.04 2.20
C ALA A 8 -6.30 -4.76 1.57
N ALA A 9 -6.32 -4.19 0.35
CA ALA A 9 -7.53 -3.93 -0.42
C ALA A 9 -8.32 -5.19 -0.79
N TYR A 10 -7.69 -6.37 -0.80
CA TYR A 10 -8.40 -7.63 -1.01
C TYR A 10 -9.45 -7.87 0.08
N TYR A 11 -9.05 -7.75 1.33
CA TYR A 11 -9.92 -7.99 2.49
C TYR A 11 -11.02 -6.95 2.62
N THR A 12 -10.70 -5.68 2.38
CA THR A 12 -11.71 -4.61 2.48
C THR A 12 -12.75 -4.69 1.37
N ARG A 13 -12.38 -5.18 0.18
CA ARG A 13 -13.33 -5.47 -0.90
C ARG A 13 -14.29 -6.61 -0.57
N LEU A 14 -13.85 -7.62 0.18
CA LEU A 14 -14.75 -8.69 0.64
C LEU A 14 -15.88 -8.13 1.52
N ALA A 15 -15.54 -7.21 2.44
CA ALA A 15 -16.53 -6.53 3.26
C ALA A 15 -17.46 -5.66 2.42
N ALA A 16 -16.92 -4.86 1.49
CA ALA A 16 -17.72 -4.02 0.58
C ALA A 16 -18.67 -4.84 -0.29
N GLY A 17 -18.26 -6.05 -0.69
CA GLY A 17 -19.14 -7.00 -1.41
C GLY A 17 -20.29 -7.58 -0.58
N GLN A 18 -20.31 -7.34 0.73
CA GLN A 18 -21.36 -7.71 1.67
C GLN A 18 -22.05 -6.47 2.26
N ASP A 19 -22.05 -5.36 1.55
CA ASP A 19 -22.63 -4.06 1.95
C ASP A 19 -22.05 -3.49 3.26
N MET A 20 -20.80 -3.87 3.61
CA MET A 20 -20.09 -3.38 4.78
C MET A 20 -18.95 -2.44 4.40
N ILE A 21 -18.60 -1.49 5.29
CA ILE A 21 -17.36 -0.72 5.14
C ILE A 21 -16.23 -1.54 5.72
N GLY A 22 -15.31 -1.99 4.86
CA GLY A 22 -14.13 -2.75 5.26
C GLY A 22 -12.96 -1.86 5.67
N PHE A 23 -12.21 -2.28 6.68
CA PHE A 23 -10.97 -1.68 7.12
C PHE A 23 -9.90 -2.75 7.28
N ALA A 24 -8.69 -2.50 6.81
CA ALA A 24 -7.55 -3.39 6.96
C ALA A 24 -6.24 -2.62 7.07
N CYS A 25 -5.36 -3.01 7.98
CA CYS A 25 -4.00 -2.53 8.03
C CYS A 25 -3.03 -3.61 8.54
N THR A 26 -1.73 -3.39 8.34
CA THR A 26 -0.67 -4.30 8.77
C THR A 26 0.61 -3.53 9.04
N ASN A 27 1.45 -4.06 9.95
CA ASN A 27 2.70 -3.43 10.36
C ASN A 27 3.93 -4.26 9.95
N PRO A 28 4.51 -4.06 8.77
CA PRO A 28 5.79 -4.68 8.40
C PRO A 28 6.98 -4.02 9.10
N LYS A 29 8.18 -4.61 8.96
CA LYS A 29 9.45 -4.06 9.48
C LYS A 29 9.67 -2.60 9.12
N GLY A 30 10.29 -1.86 10.02
CA GLY A 30 10.60 -0.44 9.92
C GLY A 30 11.38 -0.06 8.65
N LYS A 31 10.83 0.87 7.88
CA LYS A 31 11.39 1.45 6.66
C LYS A 31 11.06 2.93 6.49
N ILE A 32 10.17 3.48 7.30
CA ILE A 32 9.81 4.91 7.29
C ILE A 32 10.45 5.59 8.49
N ALA A 33 11.16 6.70 8.25
CA ALA A 33 11.60 7.58 9.33
C ALA A 33 10.38 8.36 9.86
N PRO A 34 10.14 8.37 11.19
CA PRO A 34 9.20 9.31 11.79
C PRO A 34 9.52 10.75 11.38
N PHE A 35 8.49 11.57 11.22
CA PHE A 35 8.73 12.96 10.86
C PHE A 35 9.66 13.66 11.89
N GLY A 36 10.78 14.18 11.41
CA GLY A 36 11.85 14.75 12.23
C GLY A 36 12.97 13.77 12.62
N SER A 37 12.84 12.48 12.29
CA SER A 37 13.90 11.48 12.50
C SER A 37 14.78 11.33 11.26
N ALA A 38 16.06 11.04 11.46
CA ALA A 38 17.00 10.60 10.42
C ALA A 38 16.99 9.08 10.24
N GLU A 39 16.36 8.32 11.16
CA GLU A 39 16.43 6.88 11.20
C GLU A 39 15.04 6.24 10.96
N PRO A 40 14.97 5.10 10.24
CA PRO A 40 13.72 4.39 10.06
C PRO A 40 13.26 3.76 11.39
N TYR A 41 11.96 3.80 11.64
CA TYR A 41 11.35 3.17 12.80
C TYR A 41 10.10 2.37 12.43
N MET A 42 9.13 3.01 11.76
CA MET A 42 7.87 2.38 11.38
C MET A 42 8.01 1.63 10.05
N GLY A 43 7.22 0.57 9.88
CA GLY A 43 7.03 -0.07 8.59
C GLY A 43 6.33 0.84 7.58
N THR A 44 6.15 0.35 6.36
CA THR A 44 5.32 1.03 5.36
C THR A 44 3.83 1.02 5.73
N ASN A 45 3.45 0.26 6.73
CA ASN A 45 2.20 0.28 7.49
C ASN A 45 0.95 0.53 6.63
N PRO A 46 0.70 -0.29 5.58
CA PRO A 46 -0.37 -0.04 4.64
C PRO A 46 -1.74 -0.08 5.29
N ILE A 47 -2.61 0.79 4.80
CA ILE A 47 -4.01 0.93 5.22
C ILE A 47 -4.88 0.72 4.00
N SER A 48 -6.00 0.03 4.16
CA SER A 48 -7.08 -0.01 3.19
C SER A 48 -8.42 0.24 3.85
N VAL A 49 -9.26 0.98 3.14
CA VAL A 49 -10.68 1.17 3.46
C VAL A 49 -11.47 1.00 2.17
N ALA A 50 -12.55 0.21 2.22
CA ALA A 50 -13.46 0.08 1.10
C ALA A 50 -14.90 0.31 1.54
N ALA A 51 -15.65 1.06 0.75
CA ALA A 51 -17.07 1.33 0.97
C ALA A 51 -17.88 0.87 -0.24
N PRO A 52 -19.04 0.20 -0.02
CA PRO A 52 -19.92 -0.26 -1.10
C PRO A 52 -20.65 0.90 -1.78
N SER A 53 -20.91 0.80 -3.07
CA SER A 53 -21.74 1.72 -3.85
C SER A 53 -22.58 0.93 -4.85
N ASP A 54 -23.57 1.59 -5.49
CA ASP A 54 -24.40 0.95 -6.51
C ASP A 54 -23.60 0.62 -7.79
N ASP A 55 -22.55 1.42 -8.07
CA ASP A 55 -21.70 1.23 -9.24
C ASP A 55 -20.48 0.39 -8.87
N LEU A 56 -19.44 1.04 -8.39
CA LEU A 56 -18.16 0.45 -8.03
C LEU A 56 -17.77 0.86 -6.62
N PRO A 57 -17.32 -0.07 -5.78
CA PRO A 57 -16.87 0.28 -4.45
C PRO A 57 -15.71 1.28 -4.53
N VAL A 58 -15.74 2.29 -3.67
CA VAL A 58 -14.60 3.18 -3.47
C VAL A 58 -13.60 2.45 -2.58
N VAL A 59 -12.36 2.24 -3.08
CA VAL A 59 -11.35 1.42 -2.41
C VAL A 59 -10.07 2.21 -2.23
N LEU A 60 -9.85 2.75 -1.05
CA LEU A 60 -8.57 3.31 -0.67
C LEU A 60 -7.62 2.15 -0.31
N GLY A 61 -6.44 2.12 -0.92
CA GLY A 61 -5.34 1.25 -0.52
C GLY A 61 -4.03 2.00 -0.69
N MET A 62 -3.35 2.29 0.42
CA MET A 62 -2.13 3.09 0.42
C MET A 62 -1.19 2.73 1.55
N ALA A 63 0.10 2.98 1.36
CA ALA A 63 1.06 3.09 2.46
C ALA A 63 1.16 4.56 2.91
N PRO A 64 1.39 4.85 4.20
CA PRO A 64 1.68 6.19 4.71
C PRO A 64 3.06 6.73 4.30
N SER A 65 3.77 6.08 3.41
CA SER A 65 4.99 6.60 2.77
C SER A 65 4.68 7.29 1.44
N VAL A 66 5.54 8.23 1.01
CA VAL A 66 5.40 8.89 -0.31
C VAL A 66 5.41 7.86 -1.43
N VAL A 67 6.16 6.78 -1.27
CA VAL A 67 6.33 5.72 -2.27
C VAL A 67 6.48 4.35 -1.60
N ALA A 68 6.11 3.28 -2.31
CA ALA A 68 6.37 1.92 -1.88
C ALA A 68 7.85 1.54 -2.08
N LEU A 69 8.44 0.77 -1.15
CA LEU A 69 9.82 0.30 -1.22
C LEU A 69 10.14 -0.43 -2.54
N GLY A 70 9.18 -1.17 -3.08
CA GLY A 70 9.33 -1.84 -4.38
C GLY A 70 9.66 -0.92 -5.54
N LYS A 71 9.28 0.37 -5.48
CA LYS A 71 9.65 1.36 -6.50
C LYS A 71 11.15 1.69 -6.47
N LEU A 72 11.75 1.76 -5.28
CA LEU A 72 13.20 1.94 -5.12
C LEU A 72 13.95 0.71 -5.64
N ILE A 73 13.45 -0.49 -5.31
CA ILE A 73 14.03 -1.75 -5.78
C ILE A 73 14.02 -1.82 -7.31
N LEU A 74 12.88 -1.50 -7.91
CA LEU A 74 12.75 -1.50 -9.37
C LEU A 74 13.63 -0.43 -10.03
N ALA A 75 13.67 0.80 -9.48
CA ALA A 75 14.53 1.86 -9.99
C ALA A 75 16.01 1.45 -9.96
N GLN A 76 16.46 0.82 -8.88
CA GLN A 76 17.83 0.29 -8.77
C GLN A 76 18.11 -0.79 -9.83
N LYS A 77 17.20 -1.75 -10.03
CA LYS A 77 17.34 -2.79 -11.07
C LYS A 77 17.41 -2.20 -12.49
N LEU A 78 16.69 -1.12 -12.73
CA LEU A 78 16.65 -0.43 -14.01
C LEU A 78 17.77 0.61 -14.17
N GLY A 79 18.65 0.80 -13.20
CA GLY A 79 19.71 1.80 -13.22
C GLY A 79 19.19 3.24 -13.29
N LYS A 80 17.98 3.52 -12.74
CA LYS A 80 17.32 4.83 -12.78
C LYS A 80 17.39 5.50 -11.41
N SER A 81 17.53 6.84 -11.41
CA SER A 81 17.36 7.65 -10.20
C SER A 81 15.88 7.67 -9.76
N ILE A 82 15.67 7.98 -8.48
CA ILE A 82 14.35 8.24 -7.91
C ILE A 82 14.12 9.74 -7.74
N PRO A 83 12.84 10.20 -7.73
CA PRO A 83 12.53 11.59 -7.42
C PRO A 83 13.02 12.00 -6.03
N GLU A 84 13.40 13.27 -5.89
CA GLU A 84 13.68 13.85 -4.59
C GLU A 84 12.44 13.79 -3.68
N GLY A 85 12.66 13.63 -2.38
CA GLY A 85 11.57 13.51 -1.39
C GLY A 85 10.95 12.10 -1.27
N TRP A 86 11.44 11.10 -2.02
CA TRP A 86 11.00 9.73 -1.85
C TRP A 86 11.71 9.01 -0.70
N ALA A 87 13.00 9.31 -0.52
CA ALA A 87 13.84 8.60 0.44
C ALA A 87 14.91 9.51 1.06
N LEU A 88 15.41 9.09 2.22
CA LEU A 88 16.59 9.59 2.87
C LEU A 88 17.69 8.52 2.80
N ASP A 89 18.95 8.94 2.75
CA ASP A 89 20.10 8.05 2.90
C ASP A 89 20.28 7.60 4.37
N LYS A 90 21.31 6.81 4.63
CA LYS A 90 21.65 6.33 6.00
C LYS A 90 21.97 7.43 7.01
N ASP A 91 22.33 8.64 6.53
CA ASP A 91 22.63 9.80 7.35
C ASP A 91 21.42 10.74 7.52
N GLY A 92 20.23 10.32 7.02
CA GLY A 92 18.99 11.09 7.10
C GLY A 92 18.89 12.24 6.10
N ARG A 93 19.73 12.28 5.05
CA ARG A 93 19.72 13.32 4.02
C ARG A 93 18.87 12.88 2.82
N PRO A 94 18.13 13.81 2.18
CA PRO A 94 17.40 13.51 0.94
C PRO A 94 18.32 12.91 -0.13
N THR A 95 17.85 11.88 -0.83
CA THR A 95 18.62 11.22 -1.88
C THR A 95 17.79 10.90 -3.10
N THR A 96 18.41 10.97 -4.28
CA THR A 96 17.86 10.50 -5.56
C THR A 96 18.48 9.18 -6.01
N ASP A 97 19.42 8.62 -5.24
CA ASP A 97 20.00 7.29 -5.45
C ASP A 97 19.11 6.22 -4.79
N PRO A 98 18.51 5.29 -5.57
CA PRO A 98 17.66 4.25 -5.03
C PRO A 98 18.41 3.28 -4.08
N ALA A 99 19.70 3.04 -4.29
CA ALA A 99 20.49 2.18 -3.40
C ALA A 99 20.72 2.84 -2.04
N ALA A 100 21.08 4.12 -2.03
CA ALA A 100 21.21 4.90 -0.79
C ALA A 100 19.87 5.02 -0.05
N GLY A 101 18.75 5.24 -0.78
CA GLY A 101 17.41 5.29 -0.19
C GLY A 101 16.95 3.95 0.40
N ARG A 102 17.34 2.83 -0.21
CA ARG A 102 17.07 1.48 0.35
C ARG A 102 17.87 1.21 1.62
N ALA A 103 19.11 1.68 1.69
CA ALA A 103 19.97 1.57 2.87
C ALA A 103 19.51 2.48 4.01
N GLY A 104 18.88 3.60 3.68
CA GLY A 104 18.29 4.54 4.61
C GLY A 104 16.78 4.31 4.86
N SER A 105 15.95 5.32 4.59
CA SER A 105 14.52 5.28 4.90
C SER A 105 13.65 5.93 3.84
N LEU A 106 12.37 5.51 3.82
CA LEU A 106 11.32 6.20 3.07
C LEU A 106 10.81 7.42 3.84
N VAL A 107 10.30 8.40 3.10
CA VAL A 107 9.68 9.61 3.63
C VAL A 107 8.18 9.38 3.87
N PRO A 108 7.61 9.80 5.02
CA PRO A 108 6.17 9.71 5.24
C PRO A 108 5.39 10.68 4.36
N ILE A 109 4.26 10.25 3.83
CA ILE A 109 3.38 11.10 3.00
C ILE A 109 2.86 12.30 3.82
N GLY A 110 2.97 13.50 3.28
CA GLY A 110 2.53 14.71 3.98
C GLY A 110 3.25 14.95 5.33
N GLY A 111 4.49 14.45 5.48
CA GLY A 111 5.31 14.67 6.66
C GLY A 111 4.70 14.09 7.93
N ALA A 112 4.37 14.95 8.91
CA ALA A 112 3.82 14.57 10.21
C ALA A 112 2.49 13.80 10.08
N LYS A 113 1.68 14.04 9.05
CA LYS A 113 0.39 13.36 8.85
C LYS A 113 0.57 11.87 8.53
N GLY A 114 1.41 11.54 7.55
CA GLY A 114 1.74 10.16 7.22
C GLY A 114 2.49 9.46 8.35
N SER A 115 3.39 10.17 9.04
CA SER A 115 4.06 9.66 10.24
C SER A 115 3.06 9.27 11.32
N GLY A 116 2.08 10.13 11.61
CA GLY A 116 1.01 9.84 12.57
C GLY A 116 0.18 8.62 12.17
N LEU A 117 -0.21 8.51 10.90
CA LEU A 117 -0.93 7.34 10.40
C LEU A 117 -0.12 6.05 10.58
N ALA A 118 1.18 6.06 10.24
CA ALA A 118 2.04 4.89 10.39
C ALA A 118 2.18 4.45 11.86
N ILE A 119 2.31 5.42 12.78
CA ILE A 119 2.34 5.13 14.23
C ILE A 119 1.04 4.46 14.68
N MET A 120 -0.13 4.97 14.24
CA MET A 120 -1.42 4.38 14.62
C MET A 120 -1.61 2.97 14.08
N VAL A 121 -1.04 2.63 12.93
CA VAL A 121 -1.03 1.24 12.43
C VAL A 121 -0.19 0.34 13.33
N ASP A 122 0.97 0.77 13.80
CA ASP A 122 1.77 0.00 14.78
C ASP A 122 1.01 -0.18 16.11
N VAL A 123 0.24 0.84 16.54
CA VAL A 123 -0.62 0.71 17.73
C VAL A 123 -1.69 -0.36 17.52
N LEU A 124 -2.43 -0.30 16.39
CA LEU A 124 -3.53 -1.23 16.11
C LEU A 124 -3.03 -2.66 15.84
N CYS A 125 -1.96 -2.80 15.05
CA CYS A 125 -1.46 -4.12 14.64
C CYS A 125 -0.51 -4.72 15.68
N GLY A 126 0.48 -3.96 16.14
CA GLY A 126 1.49 -4.44 17.07
C GLY A 126 1.01 -4.40 18.53
N ILE A 127 0.82 -3.19 19.06
CA ILE A 127 0.59 -3.00 20.50
C ILE A 127 -0.73 -3.61 20.95
N LEU A 128 -1.84 -3.35 20.25
CA LEU A 128 -3.16 -3.88 20.61
C LEU A 128 -3.22 -5.40 20.54
N SER A 129 -2.48 -6.04 19.62
CA SER A 129 -2.42 -7.50 19.50
C SER A 129 -1.41 -8.19 20.44
N GLY A 130 -0.61 -7.42 21.19
CA GLY A 130 0.52 -7.94 21.97
C GLY A 130 1.67 -8.46 21.09
N GLY A 131 1.72 -8.05 19.82
CA GLY A 131 2.76 -8.41 18.86
C GLY A 131 3.91 -7.40 18.83
N PRO A 132 4.97 -7.68 18.05
CA PRO A 132 6.07 -6.75 17.83
C PRO A 132 5.63 -5.55 16.97
N TYR A 133 6.37 -4.45 17.07
CA TYR A 133 6.15 -3.20 16.35
C TYR A 133 7.47 -2.57 15.92
N GLY A 134 7.43 -1.70 14.94
CA GLY A 134 8.58 -0.92 14.48
C GLY A 134 9.81 -1.77 14.15
N PRO A 135 10.98 -1.49 14.79
CA PRO A 135 12.23 -2.21 14.50
C PRO A 135 12.27 -3.65 15.04
N HIS A 136 11.33 -4.04 15.92
CA HIS A 136 11.26 -5.36 16.52
C HIS A 136 10.63 -6.43 15.61
N LEU A 137 10.19 -6.04 14.42
CA LEU A 137 9.71 -6.93 13.37
C LEU A 137 10.88 -7.42 12.51
N HIS A 138 10.80 -8.67 12.02
CA HIS A 138 11.79 -9.22 11.11
C HIS A 138 11.50 -8.84 9.65
N ASP A 139 12.55 -8.83 8.82
CA ASP A 139 12.42 -8.53 7.41
C ASP A 139 11.73 -9.69 6.67
N LEU A 140 10.93 -9.36 5.64
CA LEU A 140 10.29 -10.34 4.77
C LEU A 140 11.30 -11.29 4.10
N TYR A 141 12.52 -10.81 3.86
CA TYR A 141 13.58 -11.55 3.18
C TYR A 141 14.50 -12.36 4.11
N VAL A 142 14.26 -12.32 5.42
CA VAL A 142 14.94 -13.18 6.41
C VAL A 142 14.11 -14.44 6.58
N MET A 143 14.58 -15.58 6.05
CA MET A 143 13.78 -16.80 5.91
C MET A 143 13.82 -17.72 7.13
N ASP A 144 14.77 -17.53 8.02
CA ASP A 144 15.05 -18.36 9.20
C ASP A 144 14.29 -17.92 10.47
N GLU A 145 13.64 -16.76 10.42
CA GLU A 145 12.86 -16.25 11.54
C GLU A 145 11.44 -15.83 11.13
N PRO A 146 10.43 -16.08 12.00
CA PRO A 146 9.09 -15.58 11.73
C PRO A 146 9.08 -14.06 11.63
N GLN A 147 8.46 -13.51 10.58
CA GLN A 147 8.40 -12.07 10.36
C GLN A 147 7.74 -11.32 11.53
N GLY A 148 6.75 -11.95 12.18
CA GLY A 148 6.10 -11.40 13.36
C GLY A 148 5.11 -10.28 13.09
N VAL A 149 4.77 -10.01 11.82
CA VAL A 149 3.77 -9.00 11.46
C VAL A 149 2.43 -9.30 12.10
N SER A 150 1.63 -8.27 12.30
CA SER A 150 0.25 -8.38 12.77
C SER A 150 -0.69 -7.63 11.83
N HIS A 151 -1.95 -8.02 11.85
CA HIS A 151 -2.97 -7.44 10.99
C HIS A 151 -4.16 -7.00 11.84
N PHE A 152 -4.70 -5.84 11.53
CA PHE A 152 -5.96 -5.39 12.07
C PHE A 152 -6.98 -5.35 10.93
N LEU A 153 -8.06 -6.14 11.07
CA LEU A 153 -9.13 -6.26 10.10
C LEU A 153 -10.45 -5.94 10.80
N GLY A 154 -11.29 -5.18 10.13
CA GLY A 154 -12.61 -4.83 10.66
C GLY A 154 -13.60 -4.58 9.54
N ALA A 155 -14.89 -4.70 9.87
CA ALA A 155 -15.97 -4.32 9.00
C ALA A 155 -17.05 -3.62 9.83
N ILE A 156 -17.63 -2.55 9.25
CA ILE A 156 -18.79 -1.86 9.80
C ILE A 156 -19.98 -2.31 8.98
N ASP A 157 -20.92 -2.99 9.63
CA ASP A 157 -22.19 -3.34 9.00
C ASP A 157 -23.04 -2.08 8.88
N THR A 158 -23.27 -1.65 7.64
CA THR A 158 -24.01 -0.42 7.38
C THR A 158 -25.47 -0.53 7.80
N ALA A 159 -26.05 -1.73 7.82
CA ALA A 159 -27.44 -1.94 8.22
C ALA A 159 -27.75 -1.57 9.68
N HIS A 160 -26.71 -1.53 10.54
CA HIS A 160 -26.85 -1.08 11.93
C HIS A 160 -26.80 0.45 12.10
N VAL A 161 -26.50 1.19 11.03
CA VAL A 161 -26.32 2.66 11.07
C VAL A 161 -27.31 3.37 10.14
N ILE A 162 -27.45 2.86 8.90
CA ILE A 162 -28.29 3.43 7.86
C ILE A 162 -28.76 2.30 6.94
N GLU A 163 -29.89 2.50 6.26
CA GLU A 163 -30.34 1.57 5.22
C GLU A 163 -29.24 1.36 4.15
N PRO A 164 -28.76 0.12 3.89
CA PRO A 164 -27.63 -0.13 2.99
C PRO A 164 -27.83 0.44 1.57
N ALA A 165 -29.04 0.35 1.01
CA ALA A 165 -29.34 0.91 -0.30
C ALA A 165 -29.19 2.44 -0.31
N ALA A 166 -29.62 3.13 0.74
CA ALA A 166 -29.47 4.58 0.87
C ALA A 166 -27.98 4.97 0.98
N SER A 167 -27.19 4.22 1.74
CA SER A 167 -25.73 4.43 1.86
C SER A 167 -25.03 4.28 0.51
N LYS A 168 -25.31 3.20 -0.22
CA LYS A 168 -24.72 2.94 -1.55
C LYS A 168 -25.11 4.02 -2.56
N SER A 169 -26.36 4.38 -2.61
CA SER A 169 -26.86 5.43 -3.51
C SER A 169 -26.22 6.79 -3.21
N ALA A 170 -26.07 7.15 -1.93
CA ALA A 170 -25.39 8.37 -1.52
C ALA A 170 -23.91 8.39 -1.93
N LEU A 171 -23.18 7.28 -1.76
CA LEU A 171 -21.80 7.19 -2.20
C LEU A 171 -21.68 7.25 -3.73
N SER A 172 -22.60 6.63 -4.46
CA SER A 172 -22.68 6.72 -5.93
C SER A 172 -22.94 8.15 -6.40
N ALA A 173 -23.84 8.89 -5.73
CA ALA A 173 -24.10 10.29 -6.01
C ALA A 173 -22.84 11.15 -5.77
N MET A 174 -22.22 11.03 -4.59
CA MET A 174 -20.97 11.72 -4.25
C MET A 174 -19.86 11.42 -5.28
N SER A 175 -19.75 10.17 -5.72
CA SER A 175 -18.77 9.75 -6.72
C SER A 175 -18.99 10.47 -8.06
N ARG A 176 -20.22 10.56 -8.52
CA ARG A 176 -20.59 11.30 -9.75
C ARG A 176 -20.32 12.80 -9.62
N GLU A 177 -20.68 13.39 -8.48
CA GLU A 177 -20.41 14.81 -8.19
C GLU A 177 -18.92 15.14 -8.25
N ILE A 178 -18.07 14.34 -7.59
CA ILE A 178 -16.61 14.52 -7.62
C ILE A 178 -16.08 14.42 -9.05
N LYS A 179 -16.53 13.43 -9.82
CA LYS A 179 -16.09 13.24 -11.21
C LYS A 179 -16.57 14.34 -12.17
N ALA A 180 -17.66 15.02 -11.84
CA ALA A 180 -18.20 16.14 -12.60
C ALA A 180 -17.52 17.49 -12.29
N LEU A 181 -16.67 17.57 -11.26
CA LEU A 181 -15.98 18.82 -10.92
C LEU A 181 -15.10 19.32 -12.06
N LYS A 182 -14.89 20.64 -12.10
CA LYS A 182 -13.94 21.25 -13.03
C LYS A 182 -12.54 20.65 -12.78
N LYS A 183 -11.93 20.14 -13.84
CA LYS A 183 -10.59 19.58 -13.80
C LYS A 183 -9.54 20.70 -13.69
N ALA A 184 -8.43 20.43 -13.00
CA ALA A 184 -7.28 21.30 -13.02
C ALA A 184 -6.61 21.28 -14.40
N ASP A 185 -5.82 22.31 -14.72
CA ASP A 185 -5.09 22.40 -15.99
C ASP A 185 -4.18 21.18 -16.16
N GLY A 186 -4.22 20.58 -17.35
CA GLY A 186 -3.45 19.38 -17.67
C GLY A 186 -4.00 18.07 -17.09
N VAL A 187 -5.14 18.07 -16.39
CA VAL A 187 -5.80 16.88 -15.86
C VAL A 187 -6.89 16.40 -16.81
N GLU A 188 -6.75 15.19 -17.33
CA GLU A 188 -7.73 14.59 -18.24
C GLU A 188 -8.93 13.98 -17.51
N GLU A 189 -8.71 13.38 -16.36
CA GLU A 189 -9.76 12.68 -15.59
C GLU A 189 -9.54 12.79 -14.07
N ILE A 190 -10.64 12.94 -13.32
CA ILE A 190 -10.65 12.85 -11.85
C ILE A 190 -10.92 11.39 -11.48
N PHE A 191 -10.00 10.78 -10.75
CA PHE A 191 -10.11 9.40 -10.30
C PHE A 191 -10.54 9.32 -8.84
N LEU A 192 -11.44 8.40 -8.55
CA LEU A 192 -11.74 7.98 -7.19
C LEU A 192 -10.72 6.93 -6.71
N PRO A 193 -10.54 6.76 -5.39
CA PRO A 193 -9.69 5.72 -4.84
C PRO A 193 -10.06 4.33 -5.38
N GLY A 194 -9.07 3.61 -5.91
CA GLY A 194 -9.22 2.26 -6.47
C GLY A 194 -9.48 2.18 -7.98
N GLU A 195 -9.98 3.25 -8.63
CA GLU A 195 -10.33 3.22 -10.07
C GLU A 195 -9.12 2.93 -10.97
N ARG A 196 -7.97 3.59 -10.72
CA ARG A 196 -6.74 3.36 -11.51
C ARG A 196 -6.26 1.91 -11.42
N SER A 197 -6.24 1.35 -10.20
CA SER A 197 -5.80 -0.03 -9.98
C SER A 197 -6.74 -1.03 -10.65
N ARG A 198 -8.04 -0.77 -10.62
CA ARG A 198 -9.03 -1.59 -11.29
C ARG A 198 -8.86 -1.54 -12.81
N ARG A 199 -8.79 -0.35 -13.40
CA ARG A 199 -8.59 -0.16 -14.84
C ARG A 199 -7.32 -0.88 -15.32
N LYS A 200 -6.23 -0.77 -14.52
CA LYS A 200 -4.98 -1.48 -14.84
C LYS A 200 -5.13 -3.00 -14.73
N ALA A 201 -5.91 -3.48 -13.78
CA ALA A 201 -6.18 -4.92 -13.67
C ALA A 201 -7.00 -5.45 -14.87
N GLU A 202 -8.01 -4.70 -15.32
CA GLU A 202 -8.81 -5.02 -16.51
C GLU A 202 -7.95 -5.01 -17.79
N GLU A 203 -7.10 -4.00 -17.95
CA GLU A 203 -6.13 -3.90 -19.05
C GLU A 203 -5.15 -5.09 -19.03
N ASN A 204 -4.58 -5.41 -17.87
CA ASN A 204 -3.65 -6.54 -17.73
C ASN A 204 -4.34 -7.89 -17.97
N ALA A 205 -5.60 -8.04 -17.59
CA ALA A 205 -6.37 -9.26 -17.86
C ALA A 205 -6.62 -9.45 -19.36
N ALA A 206 -6.80 -8.36 -20.10
CA ALA A 206 -7.03 -8.41 -21.54
C ALA A 206 -5.74 -8.55 -22.37
N ASN A 207 -4.66 -7.88 -21.95
CA ASN A 207 -3.45 -7.71 -22.77
C ASN A 207 -2.20 -8.41 -22.20
N GLY A 208 -2.31 -9.03 -21.02
CA GLY A 208 -1.16 -9.58 -20.28
C GLY A 208 -0.46 -8.54 -19.43
N ILE A 209 0.55 -8.99 -18.69
CA ILE A 209 1.34 -8.17 -17.78
C ILE A 209 2.72 -7.93 -18.40
N GLU A 210 3.10 -6.68 -18.56
CA GLU A 210 4.47 -6.33 -18.97
C GLU A 210 5.44 -6.58 -17.81
N VAL A 211 6.38 -7.51 -18.04
CA VAL A 211 7.44 -7.83 -17.07
C VAL A 211 8.73 -7.17 -17.54
N PRO A 212 9.37 -6.28 -16.75
CA PRO A 212 10.65 -5.69 -17.10
C PRO A 212 11.74 -6.76 -17.32
N GLN A 213 12.56 -6.58 -18.35
CA GLN A 213 13.57 -7.57 -18.76
C GLN A 213 14.45 -8.11 -17.61
N PRO A 214 15.00 -7.29 -16.67
CA PRO A 214 15.79 -7.82 -15.56
C PRO A 214 14.99 -8.72 -14.61
N VAL A 215 13.69 -8.44 -14.45
CA VAL A 215 12.80 -9.27 -13.60
C VAL A 215 12.48 -10.57 -14.31
N TYR A 216 12.25 -10.52 -15.62
CA TYR A 216 11.99 -11.70 -16.44
C TYR A 216 13.19 -12.67 -16.41
N GLU A 217 14.42 -12.16 -16.54
CA GLU A 217 15.65 -12.95 -16.44
C GLU A 217 15.80 -13.61 -15.07
N GLU A 218 15.51 -12.91 -13.98
CA GLU A 218 15.50 -13.50 -12.63
C GLU A 218 14.46 -14.63 -12.51
N LEU A 219 13.26 -14.46 -13.08
CA LEU A 219 12.23 -15.49 -13.06
C LEU A 219 12.65 -16.75 -13.83
N LEU A 220 13.31 -16.57 -14.99
CA LEU A 220 13.87 -17.68 -15.76
C LEU A 220 14.91 -18.46 -14.95
N GLU A 221 15.84 -17.77 -14.29
CA GLU A 221 16.86 -18.40 -13.43
C GLU A 221 16.23 -19.19 -12.27
N LEU A 222 15.22 -18.59 -11.60
CA LEU A 222 14.49 -19.27 -10.53
C LEU A 222 13.70 -20.49 -11.01
N GLY A 223 13.24 -20.50 -12.24
CA GLY A 223 12.49 -21.62 -12.83
C GLY A 223 13.36 -22.82 -13.24
N LYS A 224 14.63 -22.61 -13.56
CA LYS A 224 15.55 -23.66 -14.07
C LYS A 224 15.61 -24.93 -13.21
N PRO A 225 15.78 -24.87 -11.87
CA PRO A 225 15.85 -26.06 -11.02
C PRO A 225 14.56 -26.91 -11.04
N TYR A 226 13.44 -26.30 -11.45
CA TYR A 226 12.12 -26.94 -11.50
C TYR A 226 11.71 -27.34 -12.91
N GLY A 227 12.59 -27.15 -13.90
CA GLY A 227 12.27 -27.44 -15.32
C GLY A 227 11.18 -26.52 -15.90
N LEU A 228 10.98 -25.34 -15.33
CA LEU A 228 10.01 -24.37 -15.82
C LEU A 228 10.65 -23.46 -16.88
N SER A 229 9.94 -23.30 -18.00
CA SER A 229 10.22 -22.29 -19.04
C SER A 229 9.05 -21.34 -19.09
N LEU A 230 9.32 -20.03 -19.12
CA LEU A 230 8.33 -18.97 -19.31
C LEU A 230 8.22 -18.60 -20.78
#